data_95489387ea180bc48215099f3610a0d5
#
_entry.id   95489387ea180bc48215099f3610a0d5
#
_cell.length_a   1.000
_cell.length_b   1.000
_cell.length_c   1.000
_cell.angle_alpha   90.00
_cell.angle_beta   90.00
_cell.angle_gamma   90.00
#
_symmetry.space_group_name_H-M   'P 1'
#
loop_
_entity.id
_entity.type
_entity.pdbx_description
1 polymer ?
#
loop_
_entity_poly.entity_id
_entity_poly.type
_entity_poly.pdbx_seq_one_letter_code
_entity_poly.pdbx_strand_id
1 'polypeptide(L)'
;MIILDSARKHGISDDDMLNVINDPTVSYLVNSETDKRLLLGFDTKARAIEVITDTGADGQVFVIHADKITKQYEKLLEEVLK
;
A
#
# COMPACT_ATOMS: atom_id res chain seq x y z
N MET A 1 -5.69 6.41 -11.51
CA MET A 1 -4.61 6.08 -10.57
C MET A 1 -3.25 6.17 -11.26
N ILE A 2 -2.30 6.79 -10.62
CA ILE A 2 -0.96 6.99 -11.17
C ILE A 2 0.05 6.31 -10.23
N ILE A 3 0.86 5.39 -10.77
CA ILE A 3 1.93 4.73 -10.01
C ILE A 3 3.21 5.52 -10.27
N LEU A 4 3.75 6.14 -9.23
CA LEU A 4 4.97 6.93 -9.33
C LEU A 4 6.22 6.03 -9.38
N ASP A 5 7.31 6.55 -9.94
CA ASP A 5 8.57 5.82 -10.00
C ASP A 5 9.09 5.42 -8.62
N SER A 6 8.83 6.25 -7.61
CA SER A 6 9.19 5.94 -6.23
C SER A 6 8.54 4.66 -5.71
N ALA A 7 7.35 4.32 -6.21
CA ALA A 7 6.66 3.09 -5.83
C ALA A 7 7.24 1.86 -6.53
N ARG A 8 7.91 2.04 -7.66
CA ARG A 8 8.45 0.92 -8.44
C ARG A 8 9.87 0.53 -8.07
N LYS A 9 10.56 1.34 -7.29
CA LYS A 9 12.00 1.14 -7.05
C LYS A 9 12.35 -0.11 -6.24
N HIS A 10 11.39 -0.70 -5.53
CA HIS A 10 11.61 -1.89 -4.71
C HIS A 10 11.19 -3.19 -5.40
N GLY A 11 10.85 -3.13 -6.68
CA GLY A 11 10.57 -4.32 -7.47
C GLY A 11 9.19 -4.95 -7.30
N ILE A 12 8.26 -4.26 -6.64
CA ILE A 12 6.87 -4.71 -6.57
C ILE A 12 6.20 -4.41 -7.91
N SER A 13 5.55 -5.40 -8.51
CA SER A 13 4.86 -5.20 -9.79
C SER A 13 3.62 -4.33 -9.64
N ASP A 14 3.23 -3.67 -10.72
CA ASP A 14 2.00 -2.87 -10.76
C ASP A 14 0.78 -3.74 -10.41
N ASP A 15 0.73 -4.97 -10.91
CA ASP A 15 -0.37 -5.89 -10.62
C ASP A 15 -0.46 -6.21 -9.14
N ASP A 16 0.65 -6.44 -8.48
CA ASP A 16 0.67 -6.71 -7.04
C ASP A 16 0.25 -5.49 -6.23
N MET A 17 0.68 -4.29 -6.63
CA MET A 17 0.22 -3.06 -6.00
C MET A 17 -1.29 -2.91 -6.13
N LEU A 18 -1.83 -3.11 -7.33
CA LEU A 18 -3.26 -2.99 -7.58
C LEU A 18 -4.06 -4.03 -6.79
N ASN A 19 -3.54 -5.23 -6.65
CA ASN A 19 -4.18 -6.28 -5.86
C ASN A 19 -4.36 -5.85 -4.41
N VAL A 20 -3.34 -5.25 -3.80
CA VAL A 20 -3.42 -4.76 -2.43
C VAL A 20 -4.32 -3.54 -2.32
N ILE A 21 -4.27 -2.63 -3.28
CA ILE A 21 -5.10 -1.42 -3.28
C ILE A 21 -6.58 -1.79 -3.38
N ASN A 22 -6.91 -2.78 -4.21
CA ASN A 22 -8.31 -3.20 -4.41
C ASN A 22 -8.87 -4.03 -3.26
N ASP A 23 -8.00 -4.76 -2.52
CA ASP A 23 -8.43 -5.64 -1.44
C ASP A 23 -7.39 -5.69 -0.32
N PRO A 24 -7.19 -4.57 0.41
CA PRO A 24 -6.21 -4.55 1.49
C PRO A 24 -6.71 -5.32 2.71
N THR A 25 -5.80 -6.02 3.38
CA THR A 25 -6.08 -6.63 4.68
C THR A 25 -6.15 -5.54 5.77
N VAL A 26 -5.31 -4.52 5.63
CA VAL A 26 -5.29 -3.36 6.53
C VAL A 26 -5.30 -2.10 5.69
N SER A 27 -6.14 -1.14 6.07
CA SER A 27 -6.17 0.19 5.46
C SER A 27 -6.14 1.24 6.58
N TYR A 28 -5.08 2.03 6.61
CA TYR A 28 -4.85 3.05 7.63
C TYR A 28 -4.78 4.43 7.01
N LEU A 29 -5.56 5.36 7.56
CA LEU A 29 -5.45 6.77 7.18
C LEU A 29 -4.25 7.38 7.94
N VAL A 30 -3.16 7.65 7.23
CA VAL A 30 -1.92 8.16 7.82
C VAL A 30 -1.99 9.67 8.03
N ASN A 31 -2.62 10.37 7.09
CA ASN A 31 -2.77 11.82 7.15
C ASN A 31 -4.13 12.19 6.57
N SER A 32 -5.03 12.70 7.41
CA SER A 32 -6.39 13.04 7.01
C SER A 32 -6.47 14.28 6.12
N GLU A 33 -5.50 15.18 6.21
CA GLU A 33 -5.50 16.40 5.40
C GLU A 33 -5.22 16.10 3.93
N THR A 34 -4.42 15.07 3.64
CA THR A 34 -4.03 14.70 2.29
C THR A 34 -4.61 13.36 1.84
N ASP A 35 -5.41 12.70 2.67
CA ASP A 35 -5.93 11.35 2.43
C ASP A 35 -4.81 10.36 2.08
N LYS A 36 -3.73 10.43 2.83
CA LYS A 36 -2.60 9.52 2.69
C LYS A 36 -2.90 8.22 3.45
N ARG A 37 -2.82 7.08 2.76
CA ARG A 37 -3.18 5.79 3.33
C ARG A 37 -2.04 4.79 3.25
N LEU A 38 -1.90 4.01 4.32
CA LEU A 38 -1.06 2.82 4.36
C LEU A 38 -1.95 1.61 4.11
N LEU A 39 -1.65 0.83 3.10
CA LEU A 39 -2.38 -0.39 2.75
C LEU A 39 -1.44 -1.58 2.90
N LEU A 40 -1.86 -2.57 3.67
CA LEU A 40 -1.12 -3.81 3.86
C LEU A 40 -1.93 -4.97 3.30
N GLY A 41 -1.27 -5.87 2.61
CA GLY A 41 -1.93 -7.03 2.02
C GLY A 41 -0.91 -7.99 1.45
N PHE A 42 -1.36 -8.80 0.51
CA PHE A 42 -0.54 -9.87 -0.03
C PHE A 42 -0.45 -9.76 -1.56
N ASP A 43 0.73 -10.08 -2.08
CA ASP A 43 0.91 -10.19 -3.52
C ASP A 43 0.33 -11.50 -4.04
N THR A 44 0.44 -11.73 -5.36
CA THR A 44 -0.12 -12.94 -6.00
C THR A 44 0.56 -14.23 -5.56
N LYS A 45 1.71 -14.13 -4.87
CA LYS A 45 2.44 -15.28 -4.31
C LYS A 45 2.28 -15.39 -2.79
N ALA A 46 1.27 -14.71 -2.24
CA ALA A 46 0.97 -14.69 -0.80
C ALA A 46 2.09 -14.08 0.07
N ARG A 47 2.93 -13.22 -0.50
CA ARG A 47 3.93 -12.49 0.27
C ARG A 47 3.35 -11.16 0.73
N ALA A 48 3.61 -10.80 2.00
CA ALA A 48 3.10 -9.57 2.57
C ALA A 48 3.83 -8.35 1.98
N ILE A 49 3.06 -7.37 1.53
CA ILE A 49 3.59 -6.11 0.99
C ILE A 49 2.89 -4.92 1.61
N GLU A 50 3.58 -3.79 1.58
CA GLU A 50 3.07 -2.50 2.03
C GLU A 50 2.96 -1.55 0.85
N VAL A 51 1.87 -0.81 0.77
CA VAL A 51 1.62 0.17 -0.28
C VAL A 51 1.16 1.46 0.37
N ILE A 52 1.70 2.59 -0.07
CA ILE A 52 1.24 3.89 0.39
C ILE A 52 0.66 4.66 -0.79
N THR A 53 -0.56 5.14 -0.61
CA THR A 53 -1.24 5.97 -1.60
C THR A 53 -1.48 7.36 -1.04
N ASP A 54 -1.60 8.33 -1.92
CA ASP A 54 -2.01 9.68 -1.59
C ASP A 54 -3.05 10.14 -2.61
N THR A 55 -4.06 10.87 -2.16
CA THR A 55 -5.14 11.30 -3.05
C THR A 55 -5.14 12.81 -3.14
N GLY A 56 -5.07 13.34 -4.36
CA GLY A 56 -5.13 14.76 -4.61
C GLY A 56 -6.54 15.32 -4.42
N ALA A 57 -6.63 16.65 -4.39
CA ALA A 57 -7.90 17.36 -4.20
C ALA A 57 -8.92 17.05 -5.31
N ASP A 58 -8.47 16.67 -6.48
CA ASP A 58 -9.29 16.28 -7.62
C ASP A 58 -9.73 14.82 -7.60
N GLY A 59 -9.39 14.08 -6.55
CA GLY A 59 -9.68 12.66 -6.42
C GLY A 59 -8.68 11.72 -7.11
N GLN A 60 -7.63 12.27 -7.73
CA GLN A 60 -6.60 11.44 -8.37
C GLN A 60 -5.74 10.73 -7.32
N VAL A 61 -5.68 9.41 -7.40
CA VAL A 61 -4.88 8.58 -6.50
C VAL A 61 -3.48 8.38 -7.06
N PHE A 62 -2.48 8.64 -6.23
CA PHE A 62 -1.07 8.40 -6.53
C PHE A 62 -0.54 7.29 -5.65
N VAL A 63 0.11 6.28 -6.25
CA VAL A 63 0.84 5.26 -5.49
C VAL A 63 2.27 5.79 -5.33
N ILE A 64 2.66 6.10 -4.10
CA ILE A 64 3.93 6.77 -3.82
C ILE A 64 5.00 5.83 -3.26
N HIS A 65 4.59 4.66 -2.75
CA HIS A 65 5.51 3.69 -2.15
C HIS A 65 4.91 2.29 -2.23
N ALA A 66 5.75 1.31 -2.53
CA ALA A 66 5.42 -0.10 -2.43
C ALA A 66 6.70 -0.89 -2.15
N ASP A 67 6.64 -1.82 -1.21
CA ASP A 67 7.78 -2.66 -0.82
C ASP A 67 7.26 -3.92 -0.15
N LYS A 68 8.13 -4.91 0.00
CA LYS A 68 7.83 -6.01 0.92
C LYS A 68 7.68 -5.41 2.32
N ILE A 69 6.81 -6.01 3.13
CA ILE A 69 6.42 -5.42 4.40
C ILE A 69 7.64 -5.25 5.34
N THR A 70 7.74 -4.08 5.96
CA THR A 70 8.78 -3.78 6.96
C THR A 70 8.32 -4.27 8.33
N LYS A 71 9.27 -4.44 9.25
CA LYS A 71 8.99 -4.99 10.59
C LYS A 71 7.94 -4.20 11.35
N GLN A 72 7.97 -2.86 11.25
CA GLN A 72 7.01 -2.02 11.97
C GLN A 72 5.57 -2.29 11.52
N TYR A 73 5.36 -2.54 10.24
CA TYR A 73 4.02 -2.81 9.70
C TYR A 73 3.66 -4.29 9.76
N GLU A 74 4.64 -5.17 9.83
CA GLU A 74 4.42 -6.61 9.99
C GLU A 74 3.65 -6.93 11.28
N LYS A 75 3.98 -6.25 12.38
CA LYS A 75 3.26 -6.40 13.64
C LYS A 75 1.80 -5.98 13.51
N LEU A 76 1.56 -4.89 12.79
CA LEU A 76 0.21 -4.39 12.57
C LEU A 76 -0.62 -5.39 11.78
N LEU A 77 -0.04 -5.98 10.74
CA LEU A 77 -0.71 -7.01 9.93
C LEU A 77 -1.00 -8.26 10.77
N GLU A 78 -0.04 -8.71 11.57
CA GLU A 78 -0.20 -9.88 12.44
C GLU A 78 -1.36 -9.72 13.43
N GLU A 79 -1.51 -8.53 14.00
CA GLU A 79 -2.61 -8.26 14.96
C GLU A 79 -3.97 -8.36 14.29
N VAL A 80 -4.08 -7.93 13.04
CA VAL A 80 -5.35 -8.02 12.30
C VAL A 80 -5.66 -9.46 11.93
N LEU A 81 -4.63 -10.28 11.66
CA LEU A 81 -4.80 -11.68 11.24
C LEU A 81 -4.97 -12.67 12.40
N LYS A 82 -4.91 -12.20 13.63
CA LYS A 82 -5.12 -13.06 14.80
C LYS A 82 -6.55 -13.59 14.87
#